data_b49bcf57f25b68706035c465b4f5b010
#
_entry.id   b49bcf57f25b68706035c465b4f5b010
#
_cell.length_a   1.000
_cell.length_b   1.000
_cell.length_c   1.000
_cell.angle_alpha   90.00
_cell.angle_beta   90.00
_cell.angle_gamma   90.00
#
_symmetry.space_group_name_H-M   'P 1'
#
loop_
_entity.id
_entity.type
_entity.pdbx_description
1 polymer ?
#
loop_
_entity_poly.entity_id
_entity_poly.type
_entity_poly.pdbx_seq_one_letter_code
_entity_poly.pdbx_strand_id
1 'polypeptide(L)' 'MGNFKIGELAAAAGVGRDTIRYYERMGLLREPARTAAGYRLYDATDLERVNFIRSAQE' A
#
# COMPACT_ATOMS: atom_id res chain seq x y z
N MET A 1 -13.84 -8.50 -1.46
CA MET A 1 -13.24 -7.47 -1.09
C MET A 1 -12.17 -7.60 -0.12
N GLY A 2 -11.04 -7.95 -0.25
CA GLY A 2 -9.99 -8.10 0.69
C GLY A 2 -9.41 -6.75 1.07
N ASN A 3 -9.56 -6.37 2.32
CA ASN A 3 -8.86 -5.22 2.84
C ASN A 3 -7.59 -5.71 3.51
N PHE A 4 -6.50 -4.98 3.28
CA PHE A 4 -5.20 -5.30 3.87
C PHE A 4 -4.79 -4.22 4.85
N LYS A 5 -4.17 -4.61 5.93
CA LYS A 5 -3.42 -3.67 6.74
C LYS A 5 -2.07 -3.45 6.07
N ILE A 6 -1.35 -2.40 6.51
CA ILE A 6 -0.08 -2.04 5.85
C ILE A 6 0.91 -3.20 5.83
N GLY A 7 0.99 -3.97 6.92
CA GLY A 7 1.89 -5.11 6.95
C GLY A 7 1.53 -6.19 5.96
N GLU A 8 0.23 -6.41 5.77
CA GLU A 8 -0.25 -7.39 4.81
C GLU A 8 0.01 -6.94 3.38
N LEU A 9 -0.24 -5.67 3.10
CA LEU A 9 0.04 -5.11 1.78
C LEU A 9 1.52 -5.21 1.46
N ALA A 10 2.36 -4.83 2.40
CA ALA A 10 3.81 -4.86 2.23
C ALA A 10 4.28 -6.29 1.95
N ALA A 11 3.79 -7.25 2.71
CA ALA A 11 4.16 -8.64 2.53
C ALA A 11 3.71 -9.16 1.16
N ALA A 12 2.49 -8.82 0.74
CA ALA A 12 1.96 -9.28 -0.55
C ALA A 12 2.75 -8.67 -1.71
N ALA A 13 3.23 -7.44 -1.54
CA ALA A 13 4.00 -6.76 -2.59
C ALA A 13 5.50 -7.06 -2.51
N GLY A 14 5.94 -7.71 -1.44
CA GLY A 14 7.36 -8.02 -1.28
C GLY A 14 8.22 -6.81 -0.93
N VAL A 15 7.65 -5.83 -0.23
CA VAL A 15 8.37 -4.63 0.18
C VAL A 15 8.18 -4.41 1.68
N GLY A 16 8.91 -3.47 2.24
CA GLY A 16 8.75 -3.11 3.64
C GLY A 16 7.63 -2.10 3.83
N ARG A 17 7.17 -1.97 5.08
CA ARG A 17 6.15 -0.99 5.42
C ARG A 17 6.61 0.42 5.13
N ASP A 18 7.89 0.69 5.36
CA ASP A 18 8.46 2.01 5.09
C ASP A 18 8.36 2.37 3.61
N THR A 19 8.49 1.38 2.74
CA THR A 19 8.34 1.60 1.30
C THR A 19 6.92 2.04 0.97
N ILE A 20 5.93 1.41 1.59
CA ILE A 20 4.52 1.79 1.37
C ILE A 20 4.30 3.24 1.84
N ARG A 21 4.81 3.60 3.01
CA ARG A 21 4.69 4.96 3.51
C ARG A 21 5.39 5.96 2.61
N TYR A 22 6.54 5.59 2.09
CA TYR A 22 7.28 6.43 1.17
C TYR A 22 6.46 6.72 -0.08
N TYR A 23 5.85 5.67 -0.65
CA TYR A 23 5.02 5.84 -1.84
C TYR A 23 3.83 6.77 -1.56
N GLU A 24 3.22 6.65 -0.39
CA GLU A 24 2.12 7.54 -0.01
C GLU A 24 2.61 8.98 0.10
N ARG A 25 3.75 9.18 0.73
CA ARG A 25 4.31 10.51 0.93
C ARG A 25 4.63 11.16 -0.41
N MET A 26 5.09 10.38 -1.35
CA MET A 26 5.45 10.90 -2.68
C MET A 26 4.24 11.08 -3.60
N GLY A 27 3.05 10.74 -3.12
CA GLY A 27 1.86 10.86 -3.94
C GLY A 27 1.69 9.76 -4.96
N LEU A 28 2.45 8.68 -4.83
CA LEU A 28 2.37 7.56 -5.77
C LEU A 28 1.23 6.61 -5.43
N LEU A 29 0.79 6.61 -4.18
CA LEU A 29 -0.37 5.87 -3.72
C LEU A 29 -1.39 6.86 -3.19
N ARG A 30 -2.67 6.57 -3.43
CA ARG A 30 -3.72 7.39 -2.87
C ARG A 30 -3.74 7.23 -1.36
N GLU A 31 -4.36 8.17 -0.68
CA GLU A 31 -4.51 8.08 0.76
C GLU A 31 -5.44 6.91 1.09
N PRO A 32 -5.03 6.00 1.97
CA PRO A 32 -5.85 4.83 2.26
C PRO A 32 -7.06 5.17 3.10
N ALA A 33 -8.11 4.36 2.97
CA ALA A 33 -9.23 4.43 3.88
C ALA A 33 -8.76 4.06 5.29
N ARG A 34 -9.52 4.45 6.29
CA ARG A 34 -9.18 4.14 7.67
C ARG A 34 -10.35 3.49 8.36
N THR A 35 -10.08 2.60 9.30
CA THR A 35 -11.10 2.02 10.15
C THR A 35 -11.54 3.05 11.19
N ALA A 36 -12.59 2.74 11.93
CA ALA A 36 -13.04 3.60 13.01
C ALA A 36 -11.94 3.78 14.07
N ALA A 37 -11.04 2.82 14.21
CA ALA A 37 -9.93 2.90 15.14
C ALA A 37 -8.73 3.66 14.56
N GLY A 38 -8.82 4.12 13.32
CA GLY A 38 -7.76 4.90 12.70
C GLY A 38 -6.70 4.11 11.97
N TYR A 39 -6.88 2.82 11.79
CA TYR A 39 -5.92 2.00 11.05
C TYR A 39 -6.11 2.17 9.55
N ARG A 40 -5.00 2.21 8.82
CA ARG A 40 -5.02 2.28 7.36
C ARG A 40 -5.51 0.97 6.77
N LEU A 41 -6.36 1.07 5.76
CA LEU A 41 -6.84 -0.09 5.00
C LEU A 41 -6.51 0.08 3.53
N TYR A 42 -5.98 -0.98 2.96
CA TYR A 42 -5.60 -1.03 1.54
C TYR A 42 -6.40 -2.14 0.87
N ASP A 43 -6.54 -2.07 -0.44
CA ASP A 43 -7.27 -3.10 -1.17
C ASP A 43 -6.44 -3.61 -2.35
N ALA A 44 -7.06 -4.45 -3.18
CA ALA A 44 -6.35 -5.05 -4.31
C ALA A 44 -5.86 -4.00 -5.29
N THR A 45 -6.57 -2.88 -5.43
CA THR A 45 -6.13 -1.79 -6.30
C THR A 45 -4.83 -1.20 -5.79
N ASP A 46 -4.69 -1.05 -4.48
CA ASP A 46 -3.46 -0.54 -3.90
C ASP A 46 -2.31 -1.51 -4.14
N LEU A 47 -2.56 -2.82 -4.02
CA LEU A 47 -1.54 -3.82 -4.28
C LEU A 47 -1.07 -3.75 -5.73
N GLU A 48 -2.00 -3.64 -6.68
CA GLU A 48 -1.65 -3.51 -8.08
C GLU A 48 -0.81 -2.27 -8.32
N ARG A 49 -1.16 -1.18 -7.65
CA ARG A 49 -0.42 0.08 -7.80
C ARG A 49 1.01 -0.07 -7.29
N VAL A 50 1.18 -0.69 -6.13
CA VAL A 50 2.52 -0.91 -5.56
C VAL A 50 3.36 -1.76 -6.51
N ASN A 51 2.77 -2.83 -7.04
CA ASN A 51 3.49 -3.70 -7.97
C ASN A 51 3.89 -2.94 -9.24
N PHE A 52 3.01 -2.09 -9.74
CA PHE A 52 3.30 -1.27 -10.90
C PHE A 52 4.47 -0.31 -10.62
N ILE A 53 4.45 0.35 -9.46
CA ILE A 53 5.51 1.28 -9.10
C ILE A 53 6.85 0.55 -9.00
N ARG A 54 6.86 -0.62 -8.38
CA ARG A 54 8.09 -1.42 -8.26
C ARG A 54 8.64 -1.78 -9.63
N SER A 55 7.76 -2.22 -10.52
CA SER A 55 8.19 -2.58 -11.87
C SER A 55 8.80 -1.40 -12.59
N ALA A 56 8.22 -0.22 -12.42
CA ALA A 56 8.72 0.98 -13.07
C ALA A 56 10.07 1.42 -12.54
N GLN A 57 10.39 1.04 -11.31
CA GLN A 57 11.66 1.42 -10.69
C GLN A 57 12.80 0.47 -11.01
N GLU A 58 12.50 -0.70 -11.49
CA GLU A 58 13.52 -1.68 -11.85
C GLU A 58 14.08 -1.45 -13.28
#